data_033496fbfc2e4d894e5bf2a055ac96cd
#
_entry.id   033496fbfc2e4d894e5bf2a055ac96cd
#
_cell.length_a   1.000
_cell.length_b   1.000
_cell.length_c   1.000
_cell.angle_alpha   90.00
_cell.angle_beta   90.00
_cell.angle_gamma   90.00
#
_symmetry.space_group_name_H-M   'P 1'
#
loop_
_entity.id
_entity.type
_entity.pdbx_description
1 polymer ?
#
loop_
_entity_poly.entity_id
_entity_poly.type
_entity_poly.pdbx_seq_one_letter_code
_entity_poly.pdbx_strand_id
1 'polypeptide(L)'
;MDSNSTGPTFTPGRIRPVTKVLVATTAMLAFISFWRAAAIVLNDLASSAYYAGGEAEQFIGKTAPWFILGIMLFSYAVRAIYVESCSMFVRGGVYRVVKEALGGTLAKFSVSALMFDYVLTGPISGVSAGQYLVGVINELFHHAGTTLHLNVGSTAAAVAIIITLYFWWENIKGVPESSGKALRIMQLTTIMVVVLISWCFYTLWVRSGWSLPPLPTVHNMKLDRGSLGWLDRYHWAHTITLIIIFVGLGHSVLAMSGEESLAQVYREIEHPKLKNLKKAGLVIFIYSLVFTSLVSFFAVMIIPDNVRGNFTENLIGGLAMHLVGSFPVRLGFHVFVVVVGTLILAGAVNTAIVGSNGVLNRVSEDGVLTDWFRHPHPRFGTTHRIINLVVAFQIVTIIASRGDVTFLGNLYAFGVIWSFSMKGVAVLVLRYTHPQDREYRVPLNPVIFGKEIPIGLGLITLVLVSIAIINLFTKPQATIAGIIFTILLFTVFEVSEHRMRVHAAGAAHVELDQFNLAQEAELTPTSVGVAPGSILVPVSTYYALYHLEAALRRVRQKEAEIVVLHVRMLRRAASGEYDLAPDQLFSTIEQL
;
A
#
# COMPACT_ATOMS: atom_id res chain seq x y z
N MET A 1 -29.05 51.25 58.29
CA MET A 1 -28.07 50.31 58.84
C MET A 1 -27.57 49.51 57.66
N ASP A 2 -26.46 49.99 57.17
CA ASP A 2 -25.84 49.55 55.92
C ASP A 2 -24.95 48.33 56.22
N SER A 3 -25.03 47.35 55.38
CA SER A 3 -24.01 46.30 55.30
C SER A 3 -23.57 46.12 53.86
N ASN A 4 -22.60 46.93 53.49
CA ASN A 4 -21.78 46.74 52.30
C ASN A 4 -20.84 45.52 52.50
N SER A 5 -21.04 44.46 51.76
CA SER A 5 -20.07 43.40 51.55
C SER A 5 -19.53 43.51 50.13
N THR A 6 -18.42 44.23 50.00
CA THR A 6 -17.62 44.27 48.78
C THR A 6 -16.86 42.95 48.64
N GLY A 7 -17.32 42.04 47.76
CA GLY A 7 -16.55 40.92 47.30
C GLY A 7 -15.39 41.40 46.39
N PRO A 8 -14.27 40.67 46.31
CA PRO A 8 -13.12 41.06 45.51
C PRO A 8 -13.44 41.03 44.02
N THR A 9 -13.38 42.21 43.42
CA THR A 9 -13.43 42.40 41.95
C THR A 9 -12.19 41.72 41.32
N PHE A 10 -12.43 40.64 40.60
CA PHE A 10 -11.43 40.07 39.74
C PHE A 10 -11.23 41.00 38.55
N THR A 11 -10.10 41.69 38.51
CA THR A 11 -9.57 42.29 37.29
C THR A 11 -8.98 41.17 36.41
N PRO A 12 -9.41 41.02 35.15
CA PRO A 12 -8.79 40.07 34.26
C PRO A 12 -7.36 40.51 33.96
N GLY A 13 -6.40 39.89 34.58
CA GLY A 13 -4.98 40.04 34.24
C GLY A 13 -4.79 39.66 32.78
N ARG A 14 -4.13 40.51 32.01
CA ARG A 14 -3.70 40.28 30.64
C ARG A 14 -3.09 38.87 30.55
N ILE A 15 -3.83 37.96 29.93
CA ILE A 15 -3.31 36.65 29.51
C ILE A 15 -2.23 36.95 28.46
N ARG A 16 -0.98 36.67 28.80
CA ARG A 16 0.13 36.67 27.83
C ARG A 16 -0.14 35.56 26.83
N PRO A 17 -0.16 35.80 25.52
CA PRO A 17 -0.40 34.79 24.52
C PRO A 17 0.87 34.01 24.28
N VAL A 18 1.18 33.02 25.10
CA VAL A 18 2.17 31.98 24.76
C VAL A 18 1.90 30.72 25.59
N THR A 19 0.84 30.01 25.31
CA THR A 19 0.83 28.58 25.55
C THR A 19 1.29 27.93 24.26
N LYS A 20 2.60 27.71 24.11
CA LYS A 20 3.13 26.81 23.09
C LYS A 20 2.82 25.39 23.55
N VAL A 21 1.78 24.78 23.01
CA VAL A 21 1.56 23.34 23.18
C VAL A 21 2.52 22.64 22.22
N LEU A 22 3.68 22.21 22.73
CA LEU A 22 4.59 21.32 22.04
C LEU A 22 4.12 19.90 22.28
N VAL A 23 3.48 19.31 21.29
CA VAL A 23 3.19 17.88 21.30
C VAL A 23 4.44 17.14 20.83
N ALA A 24 5.32 16.83 21.76
CA ALA A 24 6.38 15.88 21.48
C ALA A 24 5.77 14.50 21.59
N THR A 25 5.46 13.90 20.49
CA THR A 25 5.20 12.47 20.42
C THR A 25 6.54 11.75 20.50
N THR A 26 7.13 11.64 21.70
CA THR A 26 7.90 10.45 22.01
C THR A 26 6.90 9.33 22.25
N ALA A 27 5.99 9.10 21.32
CA ALA A 27 5.41 7.80 21.21
C ALA A 27 6.63 6.90 21.12
N MET A 28 6.81 5.98 22.06
CA MET A 28 7.58 4.78 21.84
C MET A 28 6.82 4.05 20.71
N LEU A 29 6.90 4.61 19.51
CA LEU A 29 6.61 3.96 18.27
C LEU A 29 7.58 2.81 18.31
N ALA A 30 7.07 1.60 18.43
CA ALA A 30 7.87 0.42 18.19
C ALA A 30 8.24 0.51 16.71
N PHE A 31 9.28 1.31 16.43
CA PHE A 31 9.84 1.43 15.09
C PHE A 31 10.22 0.03 14.63
N ILE A 32 9.83 -0.27 13.41
CA ILE A 32 10.09 -1.58 12.83
C ILE A 32 11.45 -1.57 12.13
N SER A 33 12.20 -2.66 12.28
CA SER A 33 13.44 -2.85 11.53
C SER A 33 13.17 -2.93 10.03
N PHE A 34 14.18 -2.66 9.22
CA PHE A 34 14.05 -2.75 7.76
C PHE A 34 13.62 -4.15 7.28
N TRP A 35 13.95 -5.24 8.00
CA TRP A 35 13.47 -6.59 7.72
C TRP A 35 11.97 -6.75 7.91
N ARG A 36 11.41 -6.18 8.98
CA ARG A 36 9.97 -6.20 9.23
C ARG A 36 9.22 -5.30 8.25
N ALA A 37 9.81 -4.16 7.90
CA ALA A 37 9.27 -3.29 6.86
C ALA A 37 9.25 -4.00 5.50
N ALA A 38 10.35 -4.66 5.12
CA ALA A 38 10.40 -5.47 3.91
C ALA A 38 9.36 -6.59 3.92
N ALA A 39 9.16 -7.27 5.06
CA ALA A 39 8.17 -8.34 5.18
C ALA A 39 6.73 -7.86 4.99
N ILE A 40 6.36 -6.69 5.53
CA ILE A 40 5.04 -6.10 5.33
C ILE A 40 4.79 -5.83 3.84
N VAL A 41 5.75 -5.20 3.16
CA VAL A 41 5.63 -4.88 1.73
C VAL A 41 5.64 -6.15 0.88
N LEU A 42 6.44 -7.17 1.24
CA LEU A 42 6.49 -8.44 0.52
C LEU A 42 5.22 -9.27 0.67
N ASN A 43 4.45 -9.14 1.74
CA ASN A 43 3.13 -9.78 1.82
C ASN A 43 2.20 -9.32 0.71
N ASP A 44 2.34 -8.08 0.27
CA ASP A 44 1.59 -7.52 -0.85
C ASP A 44 2.28 -7.85 -2.19
N LEU A 45 3.50 -7.37 -2.37
CA LEU A 45 4.21 -7.46 -3.66
C LEU A 45 4.55 -8.90 -4.08
N ALA A 46 4.95 -9.79 -3.15
CA ALA A 46 5.26 -11.18 -3.50
C ALA A 46 4.00 -12.03 -3.73
N SER A 47 2.81 -11.55 -3.33
CA SER A 47 1.55 -12.20 -3.70
C SER A 47 1.34 -12.22 -5.20
N SER A 48 1.85 -11.21 -5.92
CA SER A 48 1.75 -11.12 -7.38
C SER A 48 2.42 -12.27 -8.13
N ALA A 49 3.43 -12.92 -7.54
CA ALA A 49 4.08 -14.11 -8.12
C ALA A 49 3.10 -15.27 -8.35
N TYR A 50 1.99 -15.32 -7.59
CA TYR A 50 1.00 -16.39 -7.68
C TYR A 50 0.03 -16.22 -8.85
N TYR A 51 -0.13 -15.02 -9.40
CA TYR A 51 -1.07 -14.76 -10.49
C TYR A 51 -0.47 -14.03 -11.70
N ALA A 52 0.51 -13.13 -11.52
CA ALA A 52 0.98 -12.27 -12.60
C ALA A 52 1.63 -13.04 -13.76
N GLY A 53 2.32 -14.14 -13.48
CA GLY A 53 2.97 -14.98 -14.51
C GLY A 53 1.95 -15.64 -15.43
N GLY A 54 0.91 -16.26 -14.84
CA GLY A 54 -0.17 -16.92 -15.58
C GLY A 54 -1.00 -15.92 -16.39
N GLU A 55 -1.36 -14.79 -15.77
CA GLU A 55 -2.05 -13.68 -16.43
C GLU A 55 -1.30 -13.17 -17.66
N ALA A 56 0.00 -12.87 -17.51
CA ALA A 56 0.80 -12.40 -18.63
C ALA A 56 0.87 -13.47 -19.74
N GLU A 57 1.08 -14.73 -19.38
CA GLU A 57 1.17 -15.82 -20.37
C GLU A 57 -0.12 -16.00 -21.17
N GLN A 58 -1.27 -15.81 -20.55
CA GLN A 58 -2.56 -15.91 -21.24
C GLN A 58 -2.69 -14.91 -22.38
N PHE A 59 -2.18 -13.69 -22.22
CA PHE A 59 -2.31 -12.62 -23.22
C PHE A 59 -1.15 -12.54 -24.22
N ILE A 60 0.08 -12.81 -23.79
CA ILE A 60 1.29 -12.63 -24.61
C ILE A 60 2.06 -13.94 -24.85
N GLY A 61 1.47 -15.08 -24.43
CA GLY A 61 2.00 -16.42 -24.66
C GLY A 61 3.34 -16.67 -23.96
N LYS A 62 4.11 -17.61 -24.50
CA LYS A 62 5.39 -18.08 -23.94
C LYS A 62 6.49 -17.01 -23.80
N THR A 63 6.31 -15.83 -24.36
CA THR A 63 7.25 -14.71 -24.21
C THR A 63 7.07 -13.98 -22.89
N ALA A 64 5.99 -14.24 -22.13
CA ALA A 64 5.63 -13.59 -20.87
C ALA A 64 6.78 -13.52 -19.85
N PRO A 65 7.61 -14.57 -19.63
CA PRO A 65 8.71 -14.50 -18.67
C PRO A 65 9.69 -13.37 -18.90
N TRP A 66 9.96 -13.02 -20.16
CA TRP A 66 10.86 -11.91 -20.49
C TRP A 66 10.25 -10.54 -20.14
N PHE A 67 8.95 -10.37 -20.32
CA PHE A 67 8.24 -9.17 -19.93
C PHE A 67 8.10 -9.04 -18.42
N ILE A 68 7.83 -10.17 -17.73
CA ILE A 68 7.85 -10.22 -16.26
C ILE A 68 9.24 -9.82 -15.73
N LEU A 69 10.32 -10.36 -16.29
CA LEU A 69 11.68 -9.98 -15.93
C LEU A 69 11.93 -8.49 -16.19
N GLY A 70 11.53 -8.00 -17.38
CA GLY A 70 11.67 -6.58 -17.74
C GLY A 70 10.93 -5.64 -16.77
N ILE A 71 9.69 -5.96 -16.43
CA ILE A 71 8.88 -5.17 -15.50
C ILE A 71 9.45 -5.25 -14.06
N MET A 72 9.95 -6.42 -13.64
CA MET A 72 10.57 -6.57 -12.33
C MET A 72 11.89 -5.80 -12.22
N LEU A 73 12.69 -5.75 -13.27
CA LEU A 73 13.87 -4.87 -13.33
C LEU A 73 13.47 -3.38 -13.31
N PHE A 74 12.41 -3.03 -14.03
CA PHE A 74 11.88 -1.66 -14.05
C PHE A 74 11.28 -1.24 -12.70
N SER A 75 10.76 -2.17 -11.90
CA SER A 75 10.23 -1.89 -10.56
C SER A 75 11.27 -1.24 -9.64
N TYR A 76 12.56 -1.55 -9.82
CA TYR A 76 13.63 -0.88 -9.09
C TYR A 76 13.72 0.62 -9.40
N ALA A 77 13.49 0.98 -10.65
CA ALA A 77 13.44 2.38 -11.07
C ALA A 77 12.17 3.08 -10.53
N VAL A 78 11.02 2.42 -10.57
CA VAL A 78 9.78 2.94 -9.98
C VAL A 78 9.94 3.15 -8.47
N ARG A 79 10.57 2.21 -7.78
CA ARG A 79 10.89 2.33 -6.35
C ARG A 79 11.72 3.55 -6.01
N ALA A 80 12.65 3.95 -6.89
CA ALA A 80 13.44 5.15 -6.70
C ALA A 80 12.56 6.42 -6.60
N ILE A 81 11.44 6.48 -7.33
CA ILE A 81 10.45 7.56 -7.23
C ILE A 81 9.83 7.59 -5.82
N TYR A 82 9.47 6.42 -5.27
CA TYR A 82 8.92 6.34 -3.91
C TYR A 82 9.94 6.74 -2.85
N VAL A 83 11.19 6.31 -2.97
CA VAL A 83 12.27 6.72 -2.06
C VAL A 83 12.49 8.23 -2.12
N GLU A 84 12.48 8.85 -3.31
CA GLU A 84 12.60 10.29 -3.46
C GLU A 84 11.42 11.02 -2.81
N SER A 85 10.20 10.54 -3.00
CA SER A 85 9.03 11.15 -2.37
C SER A 85 9.05 11.04 -0.83
N CYS A 86 9.57 9.94 -0.29
CA CYS A 86 9.76 9.75 1.15
C CYS A 86 10.86 10.64 1.73
N SER A 87 11.85 11.04 0.91
CA SER A 87 12.85 12.02 1.34
C SER A 87 12.30 13.45 1.49
N MET A 88 11.17 13.75 0.84
CA MET A 88 10.49 15.05 0.94
C MET A 88 9.37 15.05 1.99
N PHE A 89 8.66 13.94 2.11
CA PHE A 89 7.46 13.86 2.95
C PHE A 89 7.54 12.62 3.85
N VAL A 90 7.35 12.81 5.14
CA VAL A 90 7.27 11.70 6.11
C VAL A 90 6.13 10.73 5.76
N ARG A 91 5.04 11.24 5.17
CA ARG A 91 3.94 10.48 4.58
C ARG A 91 3.98 10.64 3.06
N GLY A 92 4.95 10.00 2.41
CA GLY A 92 5.22 10.11 0.96
C GLY A 92 4.22 9.38 0.05
N GLY A 93 3.00 9.11 0.51
CA GLY A 93 1.93 8.48 -0.27
C GLY A 93 1.52 9.30 -1.50
N VAL A 94 0.84 8.64 -2.47
CA VAL A 94 0.47 9.25 -3.77
C VAL A 94 -0.37 10.51 -3.58
N TYR A 95 -1.40 10.46 -2.73
CA TYR A 95 -2.30 11.60 -2.49
C TYR A 95 -1.57 12.87 -2.05
N ARG A 96 -0.69 12.79 -1.04
CA ARG A 96 0.03 13.97 -0.50
C ARG A 96 0.97 14.56 -1.55
N VAL A 97 1.70 13.71 -2.26
CA VAL A 97 2.67 14.14 -3.27
C VAL A 97 1.97 14.81 -4.45
N VAL A 98 0.86 14.25 -4.93
CA VAL A 98 0.08 14.84 -6.03
C VAL A 98 -0.60 16.14 -5.58
N LYS A 99 -1.11 16.22 -4.33
CA LYS A 99 -1.72 17.44 -3.80
C LYS A 99 -0.72 18.59 -3.78
N GLU A 100 0.49 18.35 -3.33
CA GLU A 100 1.54 19.36 -3.26
C GLU A 100 2.04 19.79 -4.65
N ALA A 101 2.15 18.81 -5.58
CA ALA A 101 2.66 19.06 -6.93
C ALA A 101 1.65 19.71 -7.87
N LEU A 102 0.41 19.22 -7.87
CA LEU A 102 -0.60 19.47 -8.90
C LEU A 102 -1.92 20.04 -8.36
N GLY A 103 -2.01 20.24 -7.05
CA GLY A 103 -3.18 20.79 -6.39
C GLY A 103 -4.27 19.77 -6.03
N GLY A 104 -5.29 20.24 -5.30
CA GLY A 104 -6.31 19.40 -4.66
C GLY A 104 -7.18 18.61 -5.64
N THR A 105 -7.55 19.18 -6.78
CA THR A 105 -8.40 18.51 -7.77
C THR A 105 -7.73 17.30 -8.39
N LEU A 106 -6.47 17.43 -8.84
CA LEU A 106 -5.71 16.31 -9.38
C LEU A 106 -5.35 15.28 -8.30
N ALA A 107 -5.16 15.72 -7.06
CA ALA A 107 -4.98 14.81 -5.94
C ALA A 107 -6.21 13.94 -5.68
N LYS A 108 -7.42 14.50 -5.72
CA LYS A 108 -8.68 13.74 -5.61
C LYS A 108 -8.85 12.74 -6.75
N PHE A 109 -8.53 13.15 -7.97
CA PHE A 109 -8.53 12.24 -9.13
C PHE A 109 -7.53 11.10 -8.95
N SER A 110 -6.30 11.43 -8.56
CA SER A 110 -5.23 10.45 -8.33
C SER A 110 -5.57 9.46 -7.22
N VAL A 111 -6.15 9.94 -6.11
CA VAL A 111 -6.56 9.03 -5.02
C VAL A 111 -7.75 8.18 -5.39
N SER A 112 -8.64 8.67 -6.27
CA SER A 112 -9.76 7.85 -6.79
C SER A 112 -9.24 6.68 -7.62
N ALA A 113 -8.23 6.91 -8.48
CA ALA A 113 -7.56 5.85 -9.22
C ALA A 113 -6.79 4.88 -8.30
N LEU A 114 -6.10 5.41 -7.28
CA LEU A 114 -5.42 4.58 -6.28
C LEU A 114 -6.41 3.73 -5.45
N MET A 115 -7.58 4.26 -5.14
CA MET A 115 -8.62 3.48 -4.44
C MET A 115 -9.16 2.33 -5.30
N PHE A 116 -9.19 2.50 -6.63
CA PHE A 116 -9.52 1.40 -7.54
C PHE A 116 -8.50 0.27 -7.46
N ASP A 117 -7.22 0.61 -7.37
CA ASP A 117 -6.13 -0.35 -7.11
C ASP A 117 -6.38 -1.14 -5.82
N TYR A 118 -6.52 -0.48 -4.68
CA TYR A 118 -6.73 -1.15 -3.39
C TYR A 118 -8.03 -1.97 -3.30
N VAL A 119 -9.10 -1.49 -3.93
CA VAL A 119 -10.37 -2.23 -3.98
C VAL A 119 -10.20 -3.54 -4.76
N LEU A 120 -9.28 -3.61 -5.71
CA LEU A 120 -9.01 -4.80 -6.52
C LEU A 120 -7.92 -5.72 -5.94
N THR A 121 -6.96 -5.19 -5.18
CA THR A 121 -5.88 -5.96 -4.55
C THR A 121 -6.42 -7.06 -3.63
N GLY A 122 -7.43 -6.73 -2.80
CA GLY A 122 -8.06 -7.71 -1.91
C GLY A 122 -8.74 -8.86 -2.69
N PRO A 123 -9.67 -8.55 -3.61
CA PRO A 123 -10.34 -9.55 -4.45
C PRO A 123 -9.40 -10.44 -5.25
N ILE A 124 -8.43 -9.89 -5.98
CA ILE A 124 -7.53 -10.72 -6.79
C ILE A 124 -6.70 -11.68 -5.93
N SER A 125 -6.18 -11.19 -4.80
CA SER A 125 -5.41 -12.02 -3.88
C SER A 125 -6.29 -13.07 -3.20
N GLY A 126 -7.49 -12.70 -2.74
CA GLY A 126 -8.42 -13.63 -2.10
C GLY A 126 -8.92 -14.72 -3.05
N VAL A 127 -9.29 -14.35 -4.29
CA VAL A 127 -9.74 -15.31 -5.30
C VAL A 127 -8.59 -16.22 -5.73
N SER A 128 -7.38 -15.70 -5.93
CA SER A 128 -6.20 -16.52 -6.21
C SER A 128 -5.93 -17.52 -5.08
N ALA A 129 -6.01 -17.11 -3.81
CA ALA A 129 -5.89 -18.03 -2.67
C ALA A 129 -6.93 -19.14 -2.73
N GLY A 130 -8.18 -18.78 -3.07
CA GLY A 130 -9.26 -19.74 -3.24
C GLY A 130 -9.00 -20.73 -4.38
N GLN A 131 -8.51 -20.27 -5.53
CA GLN A 131 -8.22 -21.13 -6.68
C GLN A 131 -7.09 -22.13 -6.38
N TYR A 132 -6.02 -21.69 -5.70
CA TYR A 132 -4.94 -22.58 -5.24
C TYR A 132 -5.48 -23.64 -4.27
N LEU A 133 -6.31 -23.26 -3.29
CA LEU A 133 -6.94 -24.20 -2.34
C LEU A 133 -7.86 -25.19 -3.05
N VAL A 134 -8.75 -24.70 -3.92
CA VAL A 134 -9.69 -25.57 -4.65
C VAL A 134 -8.95 -26.49 -5.61
N GLY A 135 -7.89 -26.00 -6.26
CA GLY A 135 -7.04 -26.80 -7.13
C GLY A 135 -6.45 -28.02 -6.42
N VAL A 136 -5.83 -27.81 -5.26
CA VAL A 136 -5.26 -28.93 -4.48
C VAL A 136 -6.33 -29.86 -3.92
N ILE A 137 -7.49 -29.34 -3.50
CA ILE A 137 -8.61 -30.18 -3.01
C ILE A 137 -9.15 -31.06 -4.13
N ASN A 138 -9.39 -30.50 -5.32
CA ASN A 138 -9.87 -31.28 -6.47
C ASN A 138 -8.85 -32.36 -6.89
N GLU A 139 -7.55 -32.04 -6.81
CA GLU A 139 -6.50 -33.04 -7.09
C GLU A 139 -6.49 -34.16 -6.06
N LEU A 140 -6.65 -33.84 -4.77
CA LEU A 140 -6.77 -34.86 -3.71
C LEU A 140 -8.02 -35.72 -3.90
N PHE A 141 -9.17 -35.15 -4.28
CA PHE A 141 -10.39 -35.89 -4.56
C PHE A 141 -10.19 -36.84 -5.75
N HIS A 142 -9.57 -36.38 -6.83
CA HIS A 142 -9.25 -37.20 -8.00
C HIS A 142 -8.39 -38.39 -7.61
N HIS A 143 -7.37 -38.20 -6.78
CA HIS A 143 -6.49 -39.26 -6.32
C HIS A 143 -7.15 -40.22 -5.31
N ALA A 144 -8.11 -39.72 -4.52
CA ALA A 144 -8.91 -40.55 -3.62
C ALA A 144 -9.96 -41.41 -4.38
N GLY A 145 -10.04 -41.27 -5.72
CA GLY A 145 -11.01 -42.00 -6.54
C GLY A 145 -12.44 -41.52 -6.36
N THR A 146 -12.65 -40.34 -5.83
CA THR A 146 -13.99 -39.75 -5.66
C THR A 146 -14.40 -39.00 -6.93
N THR A 147 -15.70 -39.01 -7.23
CA THR A 147 -16.28 -38.24 -8.33
C THR A 147 -16.60 -36.81 -7.92
N LEU A 148 -16.30 -36.45 -6.68
CA LEU A 148 -16.56 -35.11 -6.15
C LEU A 148 -15.60 -34.11 -6.79
N HIS A 149 -16.15 -33.05 -7.38
CA HIS A 149 -15.39 -31.97 -7.97
C HIS A 149 -15.98 -30.62 -7.58
N LEU A 150 -15.18 -29.77 -6.93
CA LEU A 150 -15.59 -28.43 -6.56
C LEU A 150 -15.50 -27.52 -7.78
N ASN A 151 -16.52 -26.68 -7.99
CA ASN A 151 -16.46 -25.65 -9.00
C ASN A 151 -15.42 -24.59 -8.58
N VAL A 152 -14.38 -24.42 -9.40
CA VAL A 152 -13.23 -23.57 -9.06
C VAL A 152 -13.66 -22.13 -8.82
N GLY A 153 -14.37 -21.51 -9.76
CA GLY A 153 -14.73 -20.09 -9.68
C GLY A 153 -15.60 -19.77 -8.46
N SER A 154 -16.76 -20.46 -8.32
CA SER A 154 -17.67 -20.15 -7.20
C SER A 154 -17.09 -20.46 -5.83
N THR A 155 -16.31 -21.55 -5.72
CA THR A 155 -15.69 -21.92 -4.44
C THR A 155 -14.54 -20.98 -4.11
N ALA A 156 -13.73 -20.57 -5.10
CA ALA A 156 -12.68 -19.57 -4.90
C ALA A 156 -13.25 -18.22 -4.46
N ALA A 157 -14.37 -17.78 -5.07
CA ALA A 157 -15.06 -16.57 -4.64
C ALA A 157 -15.56 -16.68 -3.19
N ALA A 158 -16.12 -17.83 -2.78
CA ALA A 158 -16.56 -18.05 -1.42
C ALA A 158 -15.38 -18.00 -0.42
N VAL A 159 -14.25 -18.63 -0.75
CA VAL A 159 -13.02 -18.58 0.07
C VAL A 159 -12.52 -17.13 0.18
N ALA A 160 -12.50 -16.38 -0.93
CA ALA A 160 -12.10 -14.98 -0.93
C ALA A 160 -12.98 -14.12 -0.01
N ILE A 161 -14.30 -14.32 -0.04
CA ILE A 161 -15.24 -13.62 0.86
C ILE A 161 -14.95 -13.96 2.31
N ILE A 162 -14.70 -15.23 2.65
CA ILE A 162 -14.38 -15.66 4.01
C ILE A 162 -13.09 -14.99 4.50
N ILE A 163 -12.03 -14.97 3.68
CA ILE A 163 -10.76 -14.31 4.00
C ILE A 163 -10.98 -12.81 4.23
N THR A 164 -11.73 -12.16 3.33
CA THR A 164 -12.04 -10.73 3.41
C THR A 164 -12.83 -10.40 4.68
N LEU A 165 -13.85 -11.20 5.04
CA LEU A 165 -14.64 -11.04 6.26
C LEU A 165 -13.82 -11.29 7.54
N TYR A 166 -12.88 -12.24 7.49
CA TYR A 166 -11.96 -12.47 8.61
C TYR A 166 -11.11 -11.21 8.87
N PHE A 167 -10.48 -10.64 7.84
CA PHE A 167 -9.68 -9.42 8.01
C PHE A 167 -10.53 -8.17 8.27
N TRP A 168 -11.73 -8.08 7.71
CA TRP A 168 -12.69 -7.06 8.12
C TRP A 168 -12.89 -7.04 9.64
N TRP A 169 -13.14 -8.21 10.22
CA TRP A 169 -13.36 -8.35 11.65
C TRP A 169 -12.13 -8.01 12.50
N GLU A 170 -10.95 -8.46 12.07
CA GLU A 170 -9.68 -8.14 12.73
C GLU A 170 -9.38 -6.64 12.70
N ASN A 171 -9.61 -5.99 11.55
CA ASN A 171 -9.39 -4.55 11.39
C ASN A 171 -10.40 -3.70 12.16
N ILE A 172 -11.66 -4.12 12.25
CA ILE A 172 -12.67 -3.44 13.11
C ILE A 172 -12.27 -3.48 14.57
N LYS A 173 -11.76 -4.61 15.05
CA LYS A 173 -11.26 -4.73 16.44
C LYS A 173 -10.01 -3.90 16.71
N GLY A 174 -9.35 -3.39 15.67
CA GLY A 174 -8.10 -2.68 15.80
C GLY A 174 -6.95 -3.58 16.23
N VAL A 175 -6.97 -4.86 15.83
CA VAL A 175 -5.85 -5.76 16.05
C VAL A 175 -4.69 -5.26 15.18
N PRO A 176 -3.58 -4.80 15.79
CA PRO A 176 -2.48 -4.25 15.01
C PRO A 176 -1.90 -5.34 14.11
N GLU A 177 -1.65 -4.99 12.85
CA GLU A 177 -0.89 -5.85 11.97
C GLU A 177 0.46 -6.14 12.63
N SER A 178 0.65 -7.38 13.05
CA SER A 178 1.88 -7.77 13.70
C SER A 178 2.97 -7.88 12.65
N SER A 179 3.88 -6.90 12.58
CA SER A 179 5.09 -6.98 11.75
C SER A 179 5.87 -8.28 11.99
N GLY A 180 5.69 -8.89 13.16
CA GLY A 180 6.22 -10.22 13.48
C GLY A 180 5.49 -11.35 12.75
N LYS A 181 4.15 -11.27 12.55
CA LYS A 181 3.41 -12.25 11.74
C LYS A 181 3.84 -12.14 10.26
N ALA A 182 3.91 -10.92 9.73
CA ALA A 182 4.39 -10.67 8.37
C ALA A 182 5.80 -11.24 8.15
N LEU A 183 6.72 -11.03 9.11
CA LEU A 183 8.07 -11.58 9.04
C LEU A 183 8.09 -13.13 9.03
N ARG A 184 7.26 -13.78 9.83
CA ARG A 184 7.15 -15.26 9.85
C ARG A 184 6.60 -15.80 8.53
N ILE A 185 5.58 -15.15 7.96
CA ILE A 185 5.03 -15.52 6.64
C ILE A 185 6.13 -15.36 5.58
N MET A 186 6.86 -14.26 5.57
CA MET A 186 7.98 -14.03 4.65
C MET A 186 9.07 -15.11 4.80
N GLN A 187 9.44 -15.48 6.04
CA GLN A 187 10.43 -16.54 6.28
C GLN A 187 9.96 -17.88 5.72
N LEU A 188 8.69 -18.27 5.98
CA LEU A 188 8.10 -19.49 5.48
C LEU A 188 8.04 -19.50 3.94
N THR A 189 7.63 -18.36 3.35
CA THR A 189 7.63 -18.18 1.89
C THR A 189 9.06 -18.27 1.32
N THR A 190 10.06 -17.71 2.01
CA THR A 190 11.46 -17.81 1.58
C THR A 190 11.92 -19.25 1.52
N ILE A 191 11.60 -20.06 2.54
CA ILE A 191 11.92 -21.49 2.55
C ILE A 191 11.25 -22.19 1.34
N MET A 192 9.97 -21.92 1.13
CA MET A 192 9.22 -22.48 0.00
C MET A 192 9.84 -22.09 -1.34
N VAL A 193 10.18 -20.81 -1.53
CA VAL A 193 10.78 -20.27 -2.77
C VAL A 193 12.15 -20.90 -3.03
N VAL A 194 13.01 -21.00 -2.01
CA VAL A 194 14.34 -21.63 -2.14
C VAL A 194 14.21 -23.08 -2.53
N VAL A 195 13.32 -23.83 -1.88
CA VAL A 195 13.08 -25.26 -2.22
C VAL A 195 12.54 -25.37 -3.65
N LEU A 196 11.53 -24.57 -4.01
CA LEU A 196 10.94 -24.57 -5.35
C LEU A 196 11.99 -24.31 -6.44
N ILE A 197 12.74 -23.21 -6.30
CA ILE A 197 13.75 -22.81 -7.30
C ILE A 197 14.85 -23.86 -7.41
N SER A 198 15.36 -24.35 -6.29
CA SER A 198 16.39 -25.39 -6.28
C SER A 198 15.90 -26.67 -6.95
N TRP A 199 14.64 -27.06 -6.69
CA TRP A 199 14.03 -28.24 -7.29
C TRP A 199 13.72 -28.03 -8.79
N CYS A 200 13.36 -26.84 -9.20
CA CYS A 200 13.24 -26.51 -10.63
C CYS A 200 14.58 -26.66 -11.36
N PHE A 201 15.68 -26.13 -10.82
CA PHE A 201 17.00 -26.32 -11.41
C PHE A 201 17.39 -27.81 -11.47
N TYR A 202 17.17 -28.57 -10.40
CA TYR A 202 17.40 -30.01 -10.38
C TYR A 202 16.54 -30.72 -11.45
N THR A 203 15.28 -30.34 -11.61
CA THR A 203 14.37 -30.89 -12.63
C THR A 203 14.90 -30.63 -14.04
N LEU A 204 15.37 -29.42 -14.33
CA LEU A 204 15.93 -29.06 -15.63
C LEU A 204 17.27 -29.79 -15.88
N TRP A 205 18.06 -30.00 -14.83
CA TRP A 205 19.31 -30.75 -14.94
C TRP A 205 19.06 -32.24 -15.27
N VAL A 206 18.05 -32.86 -14.66
CA VAL A 206 17.70 -34.26 -14.89
C VAL A 206 16.97 -34.47 -16.21
N ARG A 207 16.11 -33.53 -16.61
CA ARG A 207 15.37 -33.61 -17.88
C ARG A 207 16.18 -32.96 -19.00
N SER A 208 16.64 -33.79 -19.94
CA SER A 208 17.22 -33.30 -21.20
C SER A 208 16.10 -32.75 -22.12
N GLY A 209 16.43 -31.75 -22.94
CA GLY A 209 15.50 -31.25 -23.99
C GLY A 209 14.65 -30.02 -23.59
N TRP A 210 14.94 -29.37 -22.48
CA TRP A 210 14.33 -28.09 -22.15
C TRP A 210 14.87 -26.96 -23.06
N SER A 211 14.06 -25.95 -23.33
CA SER A 211 14.46 -24.75 -24.07
C SER A 211 14.04 -23.50 -23.30
N LEU A 212 14.83 -22.44 -23.43
CA LEU A 212 14.45 -21.14 -22.90
C LEU A 212 13.15 -20.65 -23.57
N PRO A 213 12.32 -19.88 -22.87
CA PRO A 213 11.19 -19.21 -23.50
C PRO A 213 11.64 -18.40 -24.72
N PRO A 214 10.84 -18.37 -25.79
CA PRO A 214 11.20 -17.62 -27.00
C PRO A 214 11.40 -16.15 -26.68
N LEU A 215 12.43 -15.54 -27.31
CA LEU A 215 12.68 -14.12 -27.14
C LEU A 215 11.48 -13.28 -27.62
N PRO A 216 11.20 -12.12 -26.98
CA PRO A 216 10.05 -11.27 -27.30
C PRO A 216 10.26 -10.51 -28.62
N THR A 217 10.23 -11.23 -29.74
CA THR A 217 10.19 -10.66 -31.09
C THR A 217 8.78 -10.65 -31.62
N VAL A 218 8.47 -9.78 -32.56
CA VAL A 218 7.14 -9.68 -33.18
C VAL A 218 6.67 -11.03 -33.74
N HIS A 219 7.60 -11.86 -34.22
CA HIS A 219 7.31 -13.19 -34.76
C HIS A 219 6.96 -14.22 -33.66
N ASN A 220 7.57 -14.10 -32.49
CA ASN A 220 7.42 -15.06 -31.38
C ASN A 220 6.26 -14.71 -30.44
N MET A 221 5.83 -13.44 -30.43
CA MET A 221 4.72 -12.98 -29.61
C MET A 221 3.42 -13.45 -30.23
N LYS A 222 2.81 -14.46 -29.61
CA LYS A 222 1.45 -14.87 -29.95
C LYS A 222 0.50 -14.05 -29.08
N LEU A 223 0.18 -12.85 -29.55
CA LEU A 223 -0.83 -12.03 -28.92
C LEU A 223 -2.19 -12.72 -29.10
N ASP A 224 -2.91 -12.95 -28.00
CA ASP A 224 -4.31 -13.37 -28.08
C ASP A 224 -5.16 -12.23 -28.65
N ARG A 225 -6.30 -12.56 -29.29
CA ARG A 225 -7.21 -11.55 -29.89
C ARG A 225 -7.65 -10.48 -28.90
N GLY A 226 -7.73 -10.82 -27.60
CA GLY A 226 -8.05 -9.87 -26.53
C GLY A 226 -6.91 -8.92 -26.13
N SER A 227 -5.65 -9.24 -26.47
CA SER A 227 -4.47 -8.52 -25.97
C SER A 227 -4.31 -7.10 -26.51
N LEU A 228 -4.81 -6.84 -27.70
CA LEU A 228 -4.78 -5.51 -28.33
C LEU A 228 -6.04 -4.68 -28.04
N GLY A 229 -7.10 -5.28 -27.49
CA GLY A 229 -8.34 -4.58 -27.16
C GLY A 229 -8.90 -3.78 -28.32
N TRP A 230 -9.08 -2.47 -28.15
CA TRP A 230 -9.58 -1.59 -29.21
C TRP A 230 -8.58 -1.40 -30.36
N LEU A 231 -7.28 -1.62 -30.14
CA LEU A 231 -6.24 -1.48 -31.18
C LEU A 231 -6.28 -2.63 -32.19
N ASP A 232 -6.94 -3.75 -31.89
CA ASP A 232 -7.05 -4.91 -32.80
C ASP A 232 -7.68 -4.56 -34.15
N ARG A 233 -8.49 -3.48 -34.20
CA ARG A 233 -9.12 -2.97 -35.42
C ARG A 233 -8.14 -2.34 -36.43
N TYR A 234 -6.92 -2.03 -35.99
CA TYR A 234 -5.94 -1.29 -36.78
C TYR A 234 -4.73 -2.16 -37.16
N HIS A 235 -4.57 -2.45 -38.44
CA HIS A 235 -3.45 -3.27 -38.92
C HIS A 235 -2.06 -2.75 -38.53
N TRP A 236 -1.89 -1.41 -38.45
CA TRP A 236 -0.63 -0.81 -38.04
C TRP A 236 -0.24 -1.14 -36.59
N ALA A 237 -1.21 -1.39 -35.72
CA ALA A 237 -0.92 -1.74 -34.32
C ALA A 237 -0.21 -3.09 -34.20
N HIS A 238 -0.44 -4.02 -35.13
CA HIS A 238 0.21 -5.32 -35.19
C HIS A 238 1.64 -5.28 -35.76
N THR A 239 2.03 -4.18 -36.41
CA THR A 239 3.31 -4.07 -37.13
C THR A 239 4.34 -3.22 -36.38
N ILE A 240 3.92 -2.32 -35.49
CA ILE A 240 4.82 -1.44 -34.74
C ILE A 240 5.38 -2.18 -33.52
N THR A 241 6.62 -2.63 -33.61
CA THR A 241 7.33 -3.36 -32.55
C THR A 241 7.26 -2.67 -31.20
N LEU A 242 7.36 -1.34 -31.15
CA LEU A 242 7.31 -0.58 -29.91
C LEU A 242 5.95 -0.73 -29.21
N ILE A 243 4.84 -0.69 -29.94
CA ILE A 243 3.50 -0.88 -29.39
C ILE A 243 3.39 -2.28 -28.81
N ILE A 244 3.82 -3.31 -29.54
CA ILE A 244 3.78 -4.70 -29.10
C ILE A 244 4.60 -4.89 -27.81
N ILE A 245 5.78 -4.25 -27.70
CA ILE A 245 6.59 -4.27 -26.47
C ILE A 245 5.81 -3.62 -25.32
N PHE A 246 5.21 -2.45 -25.52
CA PHE A 246 4.43 -1.79 -24.47
C PHE A 246 3.14 -2.57 -24.10
N VAL A 247 2.52 -3.26 -25.04
CA VAL A 247 1.41 -4.21 -24.77
C VAL A 247 1.91 -5.32 -23.84
N GLY A 248 3.05 -5.93 -24.17
CA GLY A 248 3.65 -6.98 -23.33
C GLY A 248 3.99 -6.48 -21.92
N LEU A 249 4.57 -5.29 -21.78
CA LEU A 249 4.83 -4.66 -20.49
C LEU A 249 3.52 -4.36 -19.75
N GLY A 250 2.49 -3.89 -20.47
CA GLY A 250 1.18 -3.58 -19.89
C GLY A 250 0.44 -4.80 -19.33
N HIS A 251 0.58 -5.97 -19.97
CA HIS A 251 0.04 -7.23 -19.42
C HIS A 251 0.87 -7.80 -18.28
N SER A 252 2.14 -7.40 -18.17
CA SER A 252 3.05 -7.85 -17.11
C SER A 252 3.11 -6.90 -15.91
N VAL A 253 2.45 -5.73 -15.96
CA VAL A 253 2.55 -4.67 -14.92
C VAL A 253 2.11 -5.14 -13.54
N LEU A 254 1.23 -6.14 -13.48
CA LEU A 254 0.76 -6.74 -12.23
C LEU A 254 1.89 -7.32 -11.38
N ALA A 255 3.00 -7.74 -12.00
CA ALA A 255 4.14 -8.29 -11.29
C ALA A 255 4.79 -7.28 -10.32
N MET A 256 4.65 -5.96 -10.54
CA MET A 256 5.18 -4.93 -9.65
C MET A 256 4.12 -4.26 -8.77
N SER A 257 2.92 -4.84 -8.68
CA SER A 257 1.87 -4.40 -7.77
C SER A 257 2.37 -4.48 -6.31
N GLY A 258 1.99 -3.51 -5.47
CA GLY A 258 2.43 -3.43 -4.07
C GLY A 258 3.67 -2.56 -3.82
N GLU A 259 4.30 -1.97 -4.85
CA GLU A 259 5.44 -1.05 -4.67
C GLU A 259 5.05 0.23 -3.89
N GLU A 260 3.79 0.65 -3.95
CA GLU A 260 3.26 1.79 -3.20
C GLU A 260 3.26 1.57 -1.69
N SER A 261 3.18 0.32 -1.24
CA SER A 261 3.23 -0.08 0.17
C SER A 261 4.55 0.32 0.84
N LEU A 262 5.63 0.50 0.05
CA LEU A 262 6.92 0.98 0.56
C LEU A 262 6.81 2.39 1.18
N ALA A 263 6.02 3.28 0.57
CA ALA A 263 5.82 4.63 1.11
C ALA A 263 4.94 4.63 2.37
N GLN A 264 4.06 3.64 2.52
CA GLN A 264 3.20 3.52 3.69
C GLN A 264 3.98 3.11 4.93
N VAL A 265 4.90 2.15 4.79
CA VAL A 265 5.72 1.67 5.92
C VAL A 265 6.82 2.64 6.33
N TYR A 266 7.15 3.65 5.51
CA TYR A 266 8.25 4.60 5.79
C TYR A 266 8.11 5.29 7.14
N ARG A 267 6.89 5.65 7.53
CA ARG A 267 6.63 6.30 8.82
C ARG A 267 7.06 5.45 10.01
N GLU A 268 6.93 4.14 9.87
CA GLU A 268 7.15 3.16 10.95
C GLU A 268 8.58 2.64 11.02
N ILE A 269 9.42 2.95 10.04
CA ILE A 269 10.80 2.47 9.97
C ILE A 269 11.66 3.17 11.02
N GLU A 270 12.52 2.40 11.70
CA GLU A 270 13.52 2.90 12.65
C GLU A 270 14.54 3.84 12.01
N HIS A 271 15.09 4.74 12.80
CA HIS A 271 16.13 5.65 12.33
C HIS A 271 17.48 4.91 12.09
N PRO A 272 18.27 5.34 11.09
CA PRO A 272 18.02 6.41 10.09
C PRO A 272 17.03 5.95 9.01
N LYS A 273 15.84 6.58 8.99
CA LYS A 273 14.67 6.12 8.23
C LYS A 273 14.95 5.89 6.75
N LEU A 274 15.52 6.88 6.05
CA LEU A 274 15.73 6.77 4.60
C LEU A 274 16.76 5.70 4.24
N LYS A 275 17.82 5.54 5.05
CA LYS A 275 18.82 4.47 4.87
C LYS A 275 18.19 3.09 5.04
N ASN A 276 17.33 2.93 6.05
CA ASN A 276 16.64 1.68 6.32
C ASN A 276 15.54 1.39 5.28
N LEU A 277 14.85 2.43 4.77
CA LEU A 277 13.93 2.31 3.64
C LEU A 277 14.64 1.80 2.39
N LYS A 278 15.82 2.34 2.05
CA LYS A 278 16.63 1.88 0.90
C LYS A 278 17.05 0.42 1.07
N LYS A 279 17.44 0.00 2.29
CA LYS A 279 17.77 -1.41 2.58
C LYS A 279 16.55 -2.31 2.41
N ALA A 280 15.40 -1.93 2.99
CA ALA A 280 14.14 -2.66 2.81
C ALA A 280 13.78 -2.76 1.32
N GLY A 281 13.87 -1.66 0.59
CA GLY A 281 13.61 -1.61 -0.85
C GLY A 281 14.52 -2.54 -1.65
N LEU A 282 15.81 -2.65 -1.32
CA LEU A 282 16.72 -3.58 -1.99
C LEU A 282 16.35 -5.05 -1.71
N VAL A 283 16.02 -5.38 -0.46
CA VAL A 283 15.56 -6.74 -0.11
C VAL A 283 14.30 -7.10 -0.89
N ILE A 284 13.32 -6.18 -0.92
CA ILE A 284 12.06 -6.36 -1.65
C ILE A 284 12.35 -6.58 -3.14
N PHE A 285 13.21 -5.77 -3.73
CA PHE A 285 13.55 -5.88 -5.15
C PHE A 285 14.17 -7.24 -5.50
N ILE A 286 15.22 -7.63 -4.78
CA ILE A 286 15.91 -8.90 -5.08
C ILE A 286 14.96 -10.08 -4.90
N TYR A 287 14.19 -10.07 -3.81
CA TYR A 287 13.25 -11.14 -3.51
C TYR A 287 12.18 -11.28 -4.60
N SER A 288 11.52 -10.18 -4.95
CA SER A 288 10.45 -10.20 -5.95
C SER A 288 10.97 -10.49 -7.35
N LEU A 289 12.13 -9.92 -7.73
CA LEU A 289 12.79 -10.21 -9.01
C LEU A 289 13.06 -11.71 -9.15
N VAL A 290 13.69 -12.31 -8.14
CA VAL A 290 14.05 -13.74 -8.17
C VAL A 290 12.80 -14.62 -8.17
N PHE A 291 11.87 -14.35 -7.25
CA PHE A 291 10.68 -15.19 -7.10
C PHE A 291 9.77 -15.09 -8.33
N THR A 292 9.30 -13.90 -8.67
CA THR A 292 8.29 -13.73 -9.72
C THR A 292 8.85 -14.08 -11.11
N SER A 293 10.09 -13.62 -11.41
CA SER A 293 10.68 -13.89 -12.73
C SER A 293 11.02 -15.36 -12.91
N LEU A 294 11.74 -15.99 -11.96
CA LEU A 294 12.17 -17.39 -12.12
C LEU A 294 10.98 -18.35 -12.15
N VAL A 295 9.94 -18.11 -11.34
CA VAL A 295 8.73 -18.93 -11.40
C VAL A 295 8.10 -18.88 -12.79
N SER A 296 7.99 -17.70 -13.40
CA SER A 296 7.44 -17.54 -14.75
C SER A 296 8.32 -18.27 -15.79
N PHE A 297 9.66 -18.17 -15.71
CA PHE A 297 10.57 -18.91 -16.59
C PHE A 297 10.43 -20.42 -16.42
N PHE A 298 10.48 -20.93 -15.19
CA PHE A 298 10.38 -22.36 -14.92
C PHE A 298 9.03 -22.93 -15.32
N ALA A 299 7.94 -22.19 -15.20
CA ALA A 299 6.63 -22.63 -15.62
C ALA A 299 6.60 -22.93 -17.12
N VAL A 300 7.16 -22.05 -17.95
CA VAL A 300 7.25 -22.28 -19.41
C VAL A 300 8.22 -23.40 -19.77
N MET A 301 9.31 -23.59 -18.99
CA MET A 301 10.34 -24.59 -19.27
C MET A 301 10.00 -25.99 -18.78
N ILE A 302 9.19 -26.12 -17.71
CA ILE A 302 8.95 -27.40 -17.02
C ILE A 302 7.56 -27.95 -17.28
N ILE A 303 6.53 -27.09 -17.34
CA ILE A 303 5.14 -27.53 -17.55
C ILE A 303 4.92 -27.77 -19.05
N PRO A 304 4.49 -28.98 -19.47
CA PRO A 304 4.23 -29.26 -20.87
C PRO A 304 3.13 -28.38 -21.46
N ASP A 305 3.29 -27.99 -22.72
CA ASP A 305 2.40 -27.04 -23.42
C ASP A 305 0.93 -27.47 -23.47
N ASN A 306 0.71 -28.80 -23.61
CA ASN A 306 -0.63 -29.37 -23.71
C ASN A 306 -1.46 -29.29 -22.43
N VAL A 307 -0.82 -29.10 -21.28
CA VAL A 307 -1.50 -29.00 -19.98
C VAL A 307 -1.32 -27.66 -19.29
N ARG A 308 -0.35 -26.85 -19.74
CA ARG A 308 0.00 -25.57 -19.09
C ARG A 308 -1.18 -24.59 -19.01
N GLY A 309 -2.05 -24.57 -20.03
CA GLY A 309 -3.27 -23.77 -20.02
C GLY A 309 -4.21 -24.06 -18.85
N ASN A 310 -4.14 -25.26 -18.27
CA ASN A 310 -4.95 -25.62 -17.09
C ASN A 310 -4.42 -25.03 -15.78
N PHE A 311 -3.19 -24.50 -15.80
CA PHE A 311 -2.50 -23.98 -14.61
C PHE A 311 -2.29 -22.45 -14.64
N THR A 312 -2.90 -21.73 -15.60
CA THR A 312 -2.77 -20.25 -15.68
C THR A 312 -3.14 -19.55 -14.38
N GLU A 313 -4.17 -20.02 -13.70
CA GLU A 313 -4.64 -19.49 -12.43
C GLU A 313 -4.03 -20.18 -11.18
N ASN A 314 -3.21 -21.22 -11.39
CA ASN A 314 -2.51 -21.98 -10.34
C ASN A 314 -1.10 -22.36 -10.79
N LEU A 315 -0.34 -21.38 -11.27
CA LEU A 315 0.93 -21.60 -11.98
C LEU A 315 1.98 -22.29 -11.09
N ILE A 316 2.13 -21.84 -9.83
CA ILE A 316 3.12 -22.40 -8.90
C ILE A 316 2.71 -23.82 -8.47
N GLY A 317 1.42 -24.08 -8.29
CA GLY A 317 0.91 -25.43 -8.01
C GLY A 317 1.16 -26.38 -9.18
N GLY A 318 0.85 -25.93 -10.41
CA GLY A 318 1.19 -26.67 -11.63
C GLY A 318 2.68 -26.97 -11.74
N LEU A 319 3.53 -25.98 -11.44
CA LEU A 319 4.98 -26.17 -11.43
C LEU A 319 5.41 -27.22 -10.41
N ALA A 320 4.89 -27.15 -9.17
CA ALA A 320 5.20 -28.12 -8.11
C ALA A 320 4.85 -29.57 -8.52
N MET A 321 3.72 -29.76 -9.22
CA MET A 321 3.29 -31.09 -9.70
C MET A 321 4.09 -31.62 -10.89
N HIS A 322 4.79 -30.75 -11.62
CA HIS A 322 5.61 -31.15 -12.77
C HIS A 322 7.11 -31.28 -12.45
N LEU A 323 7.52 -31.17 -11.19
CA LEU A 323 8.90 -31.41 -10.76
C LEU A 323 9.26 -32.90 -10.88
N VAL A 324 10.55 -33.21 -10.95
CA VAL A 324 11.07 -34.61 -10.92
C VAL A 324 10.94 -35.17 -9.51
N GLY A 325 10.38 -36.36 -9.38
CA GLY A 325 10.21 -37.06 -8.10
C GLY A 325 8.99 -37.97 -8.07
N SER A 326 8.83 -38.74 -7.00
CA SER A 326 7.66 -39.59 -6.80
C SER A 326 6.41 -38.73 -6.57
N PHE A 327 5.26 -39.23 -7.00
CA PHE A 327 3.99 -38.52 -6.88
C PHE A 327 3.68 -38.03 -5.45
N PRO A 328 3.82 -38.84 -4.38
CA PRO A 328 3.50 -38.41 -3.02
C PRO A 328 4.37 -37.21 -2.55
N VAL A 329 5.64 -37.18 -2.97
CA VAL A 329 6.56 -36.08 -2.62
C VAL A 329 6.17 -34.80 -3.33
N ARG A 330 5.81 -34.85 -4.62
CA ARG A 330 5.32 -33.70 -5.38
C ARG A 330 4.01 -33.19 -4.83
N LEU A 331 3.08 -34.08 -4.51
CA LEU A 331 1.80 -33.73 -3.92
C LEU A 331 1.98 -33.07 -2.54
N GLY A 332 2.84 -33.63 -1.69
CA GLY A 332 3.16 -33.03 -0.38
C GLY A 332 3.76 -31.64 -0.52
N PHE A 333 4.64 -31.45 -1.50
CA PHE A 333 5.19 -30.11 -1.78
C PHE A 333 4.14 -29.16 -2.38
N HIS A 334 3.26 -29.64 -3.26
CA HIS A 334 2.14 -28.84 -3.78
C HIS A 334 1.24 -28.34 -2.64
N VAL A 335 0.86 -29.21 -1.70
CA VAL A 335 0.10 -28.80 -0.50
C VAL A 335 0.85 -27.73 0.30
N PHE A 336 2.16 -27.90 0.50
CA PHE A 336 2.99 -26.90 1.18
C PHE A 336 2.99 -25.55 0.44
N VAL A 337 3.16 -25.55 -0.88
CA VAL A 337 3.08 -24.35 -1.74
C VAL A 337 1.72 -23.66 -1.61
N VAL A 338 0.64 -24.43 -1.62
CA VAL A 338 -0.73 -23.87 -1.50
C VAL A 338 -0.98 -23.27 -0.12
N VAL A 339 -0.54 -23.93 0.95
CA VAL A 339 -0.66 -23.40 2.32
C VAL A 339 0.10 -22.09 2.46
N VAL A 340 1.36 -22.05 2.03
CA VAL A 340 2.19 -20.84 2.08
C VAL A 340 1.61 -19.75 1.19
N GLY A 341 1.16 -20.12 -0.03
CA GLY A 341 0.51 -19.19 -0.97
C GLY A 341 -0.75 -18.57 -0.38
N THR A 342 -1.59 -19.37 0.25
CA THR A 342 -2.80 -18.87 0.91
C THR A 342 -2.47 -17.88 2.03
N LEU A 343 -1.41 -18.12 2.80
CA LEU A 343 -1.01 -17.22 3.87
C LEU A 343 -0.54 -15.85 3.34
N ILE A 344 0.27 -15.84 2.28
CA ILE A 344 0.77 -14.59 1.70
C ILE A 344 -0.33 -13.82 0.96
N LEU A 345 -1.17 -14.53 0.19
CA LEU A 345 -2.32 -13.94 -0.50
C LEU A 345 -3.36 -13.38 0.47
N ALA A 346 -3.62 -14.08 1.58
CA ALA A 346 -4.46 -13.58 2.65
C ALA A 346 -3.84 -12.34 3.33
N GLY A 347 -2.51 -12.30 3.48
CA GLY A 347 -1.77 -11.11 3.94
C GLY A 347 -1.99 -9.92 3.01
N ALA A 348 -2.00 -10.11 1.69
CA ALA A 348 -2.27 -9.06 0.71
C ALA A 348 -3.72 -8.51 0.82
N VAL A 349 -4.71 -9.37 1.10
CA VAL A 349 -6.10 -8.91 1.40
C VAL A 349 -6.10 -7.96 2.60
N ASN A 350 -5.39 -8.31 3.68
CA ASN A 350 -5.28 -7.45 4.84
C ASN A 350 -4.59 -6.12 4.52
N THR A 351 -3.46 -6.17 3.79
CA THR A 351 -2.70 -4.97 3.39
C THR A 351 -3.57 -4.03 2.55
N ALA A 352 -4.41 -4.56 1.66
CA ALA A 352 -5.36 -3.77 0.87
C ALA A 352 -6.40 -3.04 1.74
N ILE A 353 -6.95 -3.68 2.77
CA ILE A 353 -7.90 -3.07 3.72
C ILE A 353 -7.20 -1.97 4.53
N VAL A 354 -6.03 -2.26 5.09
CA VAL A 354 -5.25 -1.32 5.90
C VAL A 354 -4.79 -0.12 5.07
N GLY A 355 -4.26 -0.37 3.86
CA GLY A 355 -3.80 0.67 2.94
C GLY A 355 -4.92 1.60 2.51
N SER A 356 -6.06 1.04 2.09
CA SER A 356 -7.27 1.82 1.75
C SER A 356 -7.73 2.70 2.90
N ASN A 357 -7.80 2.11 4.11
CA ASN A 357 -8.22 2.83 5.30
C ASN A 357 -7.26 3.99 5.62
N GLY A 358 -5.95 3.77 5.52
CA GLY A 358 -4.95 4.81 5.73
C GLY A 358 -5.06 5.96 4.73
N VAL A 359 -5.28 5.65 3.44
CA VAL A 359 -5.44 6.66 2.38
C VAL A 359 -6.73 7.46 2.57
N LEU A 360 -7.88 6.80 2.77
CA LEU A 360 -9.18 7.47 2.94
C LEU A 360 -9.24 8.27 4.25
N ASN A 361 -8.61 7.78 5.32
CA ASN A 361 -8.48 8.55 6.54
C ASN A 361 -7.72 9.85 6.30
N ARG A 362 -6.62 9.81 5.54
CA ARG A 362 -5.86 11.02 5.17
C ARG A 362 -6.67 12.00 4.33
N VAL A 363 -7.43 11.49 3.35
CA VAL A 363 -8.34 12.30 2.52
C VAL A 363 -9.41 12.98 3.39
N SER A 364 -9.88 12.29 4.43
CA SER A 364 -10.82 12.84 5.40
C SER A 364 -10.18 13.87 6.35
N GLU A 365 -8.92 13.64 6.80
CA GLU A 365 -8.15 14.62 7.57
C GLU A 365 -7.97 15.95 6.82
N ASP A 366 -7.80 15.88 5.51
CA ASP A 366 -7.68 17.06 4.64
C ASP A 366 -9.03 17.73 4.32
N GLY A 367 -10.14 17.31 4.94
CA GLY A 367 -11.49 17.89 4.77
C GLY A 367 -12.16 17.56 3.44
N VAL A 368 -11.66 16.59 2.68
CA VAL A 368 -12.27 16.16 1.41
C VAL A 368 -13.42 15.17 1.64
N LEU A 369 -13.29 14.29 2.64
CA LEU A 369 -14.38 13.45 3.12
C LEU A 369 -14.95 14.02 4.43
N THR A 370 -16.25 13.81 4.64
CA THR A 370 -16.92 14.25 5.87
C THR A 370 -16.35 13.54 7.10
N ASP A 371 -16.31 14.24 8.25
CA ASP A 371 -15.87 13.69 9.55
C ASP A 371 -16.66 12.45 9.97
N TRP A 372 -17.86 12.25 9.38
CA TRP A 372 -18.65 11.05 9.59
C TRP A 372 -17.84 9.78 9.32
N PHE A 373 -16.98 9.76 8.31
CA PHE A 373 -16.14 8.59 7.98
C PHE A 373 -15.05 8.33 9.02
N ARG A 374 -14.53 9.38 9.65
CA ARG A 374 -13.47 9.29 10.68
C ARG A 374 -14.00 8.98 12.07
N HIS A 375 -15.32 9.05 12.28
CA HIS A 375 -15.89 8.85 13.61
C HIS A 375 -15.49 7.49 14.17
N PRO A 376 -14.79 7.43 15.32
CA PRO A 376 -14.24 6.19 15.83
C PRO A 376 -15.35 5.22 16.27
N HIS A 377 -15.07 3.93 16.16
CA HIS A 377 -15.97 2.89 16.64
C HIS A 377 -16.12 3.01 18.17
N PRO A 378 -17.35 3.02 18.75
CA PRO A 378 -17.56 3.29 20.18
C PRO A 378 -16.78 2.37 21.12
N ARG A 379 -16.57 1.11 20.74
CA ARG A 379 -15.88 0.10 21.53
C ARG A 379 -14.41 -0.04 21.20
N PHE A 380 -14.03 0.06 19.91
CA PHE A 380 -12.70 -0.30 19.42
C PHE A 380 -11.86 0.90 19.01
N GLY A 381 -12.45 2.08 18.82
CA GLY A 381 -11.74 3.30 18.43
C GLY A 381 -11.20 3.30 17.00
N THR A 382 -11.66 2.39 16.13
CA THR A 382 -11.22 2.25 14.74
C THR A 382 -12.11 3.03 13.79
N THR A 383 -11.58 3.38 12.61
CA THR A 383 -12.32 4.04 11.52
C THR A 383 -13.22 3.05 10.77
N HIS A 384 -14.10 2.39 11.52
CA HIS A 384 -14.92 1.26 11.07
C HIS A 384 -15.76 1.56 9.82
N ARG A 385 -16.19 2.82 9.62
CA ARG A 385 -17.03 3.20 8.47
C ARG A 385 -16.24 3.17 7.17
N ILE A 386 -14.97 3.58 7.20
CA ILE A 386 -14.05 3.46 6.05
C ILE A 386 -13.78 1.99 5.78
N ILE A 387 -13.47 1.20 6.81
CA ILE A 387 -13.23 -0.24 6.68
C ILE A 387 -14.45 -0.93 6.08
N ASN A 388 -15.66 -0.64 6.56
CA ASN A 388 -16.90 -1.20 6.02
C ASN A 388 -17.11 -0.86 4.55
N LEU A 389 -16.85 0.39 4.16
CA LEU A 389 -16.97 0.84 2.78
C LEU A 389 -16.01 0.08 1.85
N VAL A 390 -14.74 -0.01 2.24
CA VAL A 390 -13.71 -0.71 1.46
C VAL A 390 -14.05 -2.19 1.30
N VAL A 391 -14.38 -2.86 2.40
CA VAL A 391 -14.73 -4.28 2.39
C VAL A 391 -16.00 -4.54 1.58
N ALA A 392 -17.00 -3.66 1.66
CA ALA A 392 -18.19 -3.77 0.83
C ALA A 392 -17.84 -3.72 -0.67
N PHE A 393 -16.98 -2.79 -1.10
CA PHE A 393 -16.50 -2.74 -2.48
C PHE A 393 -15.72 -4.00 -2.87
N GLN A 394 -14.84 -4.50 -1.99
CA GLN A 394 -14.10 -5.75 -2.26
C GLN A 394 -15.04 -6.94 -2.43
N ILE A 395 -16.04 -7.11 -1.55
CA ILE A 395 -17.01 -8.21 -1.65
C ILE A 395 -17.85 -8.09 -2.94
N VAL A 396 -18.34 -6.90 -3.28
CA VAL A 396 -19.06 -6.66 -4.54
C VAL A 396 -18.19 -7.04 -5.74
N THR A 397 -16.91 -6.69 -5.71
CA THR A 397 -15.95 -7.02 -6.78
C THR A 397 -15.70 -8.52 -6.87
N ILE A 398 -15.55 -9.23 -5.74
CA ILE A 398 -15.43 -10.70 -5.72
C ILE A 398 -16.67 -11.37 -6.35
N ILE A 399 -17.86 -10.92 -5.97
CA ILE A 399 -19.11 -11.46 -6.50
C ILE A 399 -19.22 -11.16 -8.01
N ALA A 400 -18.90 -9.95 -8.44
CA ALA A 400 -18.94 -9.54 -9.84
C ALA A 400 -17.96 -10.33 -10.71
N SER A 401 -16.77 -10.67 -10.17
CA SER A 401 -15.75 -11.47 -10.87
C SER A 401 -16.14 -12.94 -11.03
N ARG A 402 -17.07 -13.45 -10.21
CA ARG A 402 -17.43 -14.88 -10.15
C ARG A 402 -16.22 -15.81 -9.92
N GLY A 403 -15.17 -15.29 -9.31
CA GLY A 403 -13.94 -16.03 -9.07
C GLY A 403 -12.98 -16.11 -10.25
N ASP A 404 -13.11 -15.23 -11.22
CA ASP A 404 -12.22 -15.12 -12.38
C ASP A 404 -11.05 -14.17 -12.05
N VAL A 405 -9.84 -14.72 -11.91
CA VAL A 405 -8.61 -13.98 -11.62
C VAL A 405 -8.19 -13.14 -12.81
N THR A 406 -8.38 -13.64 -14.03
CA THR A 406 -8.03 -12.92 -15.27
C THR A 406 -8.82 -11.63 -15.41
N PHE A 407 -10.12 -11.69 -15.13
CA PHE A 407 -10.98 -10.50 -15.09
C PHE A 407 -10.47 -9.49 -14.04
N LEU A 408 -10.21 -9.96 -12.83
CA LEU A 408 -9.68 -9.10 -11.75
C LEU A 408 -8.31 -8.52 -12.08
N GLY A 409 -7.40 -9.32 -12.66
CA GLY A 409 -6.07 -8.89 -13.07
C GLY A 409 -6.10 -7.80 -14.12
N ASN A 410 -6.98 -7.93 -15.11
CA ASN A 410 -7.16 -6.89 -16.12
C ASN A 410 -7.63 -5.56 -15.51
N LEU A 411 -8.62 -5.61 -14.62
CA LEU A 411 -9.12 -4.42 -13.91
C LEU A 411 -8.01 -3.79 -13.05
N TYR A 412 -7.28 -4.62 -12.31
CA TYR A 412 -6.26 -4.22 -11.37
C TYR A 412 -5.08 -3.49 -12.04
N ALA A 413 -4.66 -3.97 -13.21
CA ALA A 413 -3.58 -3.34 -13.98
C ALA A 413 -3.86 -1.85 -14.33
N PHE A 414 -5.12 -1.44 -14.43
CA PHE A 414 -5.50 -0.04 -14.63
C PHE A 414 -5.15 0.82 -13.40
N GLY A 415 -5.58 0.40 -12.21
CA GLY A 415 -5.33 1.14 -10.97
C GLY A 415 -3.85 1.33 -10.68
N VAL A 416 -3.10 0.22 -10.73
CA VAL A 416 -1.65 0.18 -10.46
C VAL A 416 -0.88 1.16 -11.35
N ILE A 417 -1.07 1.07 -12.68
CA ILE A 417 -0.23 1.86 -13.60
C ILE A 417 -0.56 3.36 -13.55
N TRP A 418 -1.84 3.72 -13.35
CA TRP A 418 -2.21 5.13 -13.20
C TRP A 418 -1.72 5.73 -11.89
N SER A 419 -1.74 4.96 -10.79
CA SER A 419 -1.18 5.37 -9.51
C SER A 419 0.32 5.68 -9.63
N PHE A 420 1.10 4.79 -10.27
CA PHE A 420 2.54 4.99 -10.48
C PHE A 420 2.81 6.16 -11.42
N SER A 421 2.06 6.30 -12.50
CA SER A 421 2.20 7.39 -13.47
C SER A 421 1.97 8.76 -12.83
N MET A 422 0.87 8.92 -12.09
CA MET A 422 0.56 10.17 -11.38
C MET A 422 1.62 10.51 -10.34
N LYS A 423 2.14 9.51 -9.64
CA LYS A 423 3.24 9.68 -8.69
C LYS A 423 4.51 10.19 -9.39
N GLY A 424 4.88 9.56 -10.52
CA GLY A 424 6.05 9.96 -11.32
C GLY A 424 5.94 11.40 -11.81
N VAL A 425 4.80 11.77 -12.40
CA VAL A 425 4.52 13.14 -12.85
C VAL A 425 4.59 14.12 -11.69
N ALA A 426 3.99 13.80 -10.55
CA ALA A 426 3.99 14.69 -9.38
C ALA A 426 5.41 14.93 -8.84
N VAL A 427 6.23 13.87 -8.69
CA VAL A 427 7.63 14.02 -8.25
C VAL A 427 8.44 14.81 -9.25
N LEU A 428 8.20 14.64 -10.58
CA LEU A 428 8.84 15.41 -11.63
C LEU A 428 8.50 16.91 -11.53
N VAL A 429 7.23 17.26 -11.32
CA VAL A 429 6.79 18.65 -11.10
C VAL A 429 7.44 19.24 -9.85
N LEU A 430 7.49 18.49 -8.75
CA LEU A 430 8.12 18.95 -7.50
C LEU A 430 9.62 19.20 -7.63
N ARG A 431 10.31 18.63 -8.62
CA ARG A 431 11.72 18.97 -8.91
C ARG A 431 11.89 20.42 -9.31
N TYR A 432 10.88 21.00 -9.99
CA TYR A 432 10.92 22.38 -10.49
C TYR A 432 10.22 23.38 -9.56
N THR A 433 9.13 22.95 -8.89
CA THR A 433 8.35 23.84 -8.00
C THR A 433 8.93 23.94 -6.60
N HIS A 434 9.57 22.85 -6.11
CA HIS A 434 10.17 22.79 -4.78
C HIS A 434 11.61 22.28 -4.85
N PRO A 435 12.56 23.11 -5.32
CA PRO A 435 13.95 22.73 -5.56
C PRO A 435 14.80 22.55 -4.30
N GLN A 436 14.16 22.42 -3.11
CA GLN A 436 14.83 22.23 -1.82
C GLN A 436 15.79 21.04 -1.84
N ASP A 437 16.80 21.07 -0.97
CA ASP A 437 17.73 19.95 -0.80
C ASP A 437 16.99 18.69 -0.36
N ARG A 438 17.21 17.61 -1.10
CA ARG A 438 16.59 16.30 -0.87
C ARG A 438 17.68 15.32 -0.50
N GLU A 439 17.45 14.53 0.54
CA GLU A 439 18.39 13.49 0.97
C GLU A 439 18.60 12.41 -0.12
N TYR A 440 17.63 12.24 -1.01
CA TYR A 440 17.71 11.33 -2.14
C TYR A 440 17.05 11.90 -3.39
N ARG A 441 17.70 11.72 -4.53
CA ARG A 441 17.19 12.04 -5.88
C ARG A 441 17.34 10.82 -6.77
N VAL A 442 16.33 10.57 -7.62
CA VAL A 442 16.45 9.56 -8.69
C VAL A 442 17.69 9.88 -9.52
N PRO A 443 18.57 8.90 -9.82
CA PRO A 443 19.81 9.14 -10.54
C PRO A 443 19.62 9.71 -11.96
N LEU A 444 20.74 10.06 -12.63
CA LEU A 444 20.80 10.67 -13.96
C LEU A 444 20.21 12.09 -14.00
N ASN A 445 20.88 12.99 -13.27
CA ASN A 445 20.55 14.40 -13.20
C ASN A 445 21.70 15.28 -13.72
N PRO A 446 21.97 15.33 -15.05
CA PRO A 446 22.99 16.22 -15.59
C PRO A 446 22.61 17.68 -15.35
N VAL A 447 23.63 18.50 -15.08
CA VAL A 447 23.48 19.95 -14.99
C VAL A 447 23.77 20.53 -16.36
N ILE A 448 22.79 21.10 -17.04
CA ILE A 448 22.87 21.71 -18.35
C ILE A 448 22.50 23.20 -18.23
N PHE A 449 23.36 24.09 -18.63
CA PHE A 449 23.18 25.55 -18.50
C PHE A 449 22.88 25.99 -17.05
N GLY A 450 23.51 25.36 -16.05
CA GLY A 450 23.30 25.69 -14.63
C GLY A 450 21.99 25.17 -14.04
N LYS A 451 21.17 24.44 -14.80
CA LYS A 451 19.93 23.80 -14.33
C LYS A 451 20.09 22.28 -14.30
N GLU A 452 19.69 21.67 -13.19
CA GLU A 452 19.61 20.21 -13.08
C GLU A 452 18.42 19.69 -13.89
N ILE A 453 18.66 18.79 -14.83
CA ILE A 453 17.63 18.16 -15.65
C ILE A 453 17.45 16.71 -15.16
N PRO A 454 16.28 16.35 -14.61
CA PRO A 454 16.02 15.03 -14.05
C PRO A 454 15.70 14.01 -15.16
N ILE A 455 16.70 13.67 -15.99
CA ILE A 455 16.52 12.76 -17.14
C ILE A 455 16.05 11.38 -16.66
N GLY A 456 16.67 10.83 -15.60
CA GLY A 456 16.30 9.50 -15.10
C GLY A 456 14.85 9.44 -14.63
N LEU A 457 14.43 10.42 -13.83
CA LEU A 457 13.03 10.53 -13.38
C LEU A 457 12.08 10.74 -14.57
N GLY A 458 12.47 11.57 -15.55
CA GLY A 458 11.69 11.82 -16.75
C GLY A 458 11.49 10.56 -17.60
N LEU A 459 12.54 9.76 -17.81
CA LEU A 459 12.47 8.50 -18.55
C LEU A 459 11.57 7.47 -17.86
N ILE A 460 11.71 7.29 -16.55
CA ILE A 460 10.86 6.37 -15.78
C ILE A 460 9.39 6.81 -15.90
N THR A 461 9.12 8.09 -15.70
CA THR A 461 7.76 8.65 -15.81
C THR A 461 7.20 8.48 -17.22
N LEU A 462 8.01 8.72 -18.26
CA LEU A 462 7.61 8.53 -19.65
C LEU A 462 7.21 7.09 -19.93
N VAL A 463 7.99 6.11 -19.48
CA VAL A 463 7.67 4.68 -19.64
C VAL A 463 6.39 4.33 -18.92
N LEU A 464 6.19 4.77 -17.68
CA LEU A 464 4.95 4.54 -16.90
C LEU A 464 3.74 5.12 -17.62
N VAL A 465 3.80 6.37 -18.06
CA VAL A 465 2.70 7.04 -18.77
C VAL A 465 2.42 6.35 -20.11
N SER A 466 3.46 5.91 -20.83
CA SER A 466 3.30 5.18 -22.09
C SER A 466 2.58 3.85 -21.87
N ILE A 467 2.96 3.07 -20.84
CA ILE A 467 2.25 1.84 -20.46
C ILE A 467 0.79 2.16 -20.08
N ALA A 468 0.56 3.22 -19.30
CA ALA A 468 -0.78 3.62 -18.87
C ALA A 468 -1.67 3.96 -20.09
N ILE A 469 -1.15 4.73 -21.05
CA ILE A 469 -1.87 5.09 -22.27
C ILE A 469 -2.16 3.83 -23.13
N ILE A 470 -1.18 2.95 -23.32
CA ILE A 470 -1.40 1.71 -24.07
C ILE A 470 -2.46 0.85 -23.38
N ASN A 471 -2.42 0.71 -22.04
CA ASN A 471 -3.43 -0.04 -21.31
C ASN A 471 -4.86 0.52 -21.45
N LEU A 472 -5.02 1.84 -21.64
CA LEU A 472 -6.35 2.41 -21.95
C LEU A 472 -6.98 1.78 -23.19
N PHE A 473 -6.17 1.48 -24.20
CA PHE A 473 -6.65 0.95 -25.47
C PHE A 473 -6.66 -0.58 -25.50
N THR A 474 -5.74 -1.22 -24.80
CA THR A 474 -5.58 -2.69 -24.86
C THR A 474 -6.43 -3.42 -23.84
N LYS A 475 -6.92 -2.74 -22.78
CA LYS A 475 -7.77 -3.31 -21.72
C LYS A 475 -9.12 -2.59 -21.64
N PRO A 476 -10.03 -2.75 -22.62
CA PRO A 476 -11.28 -1.98 -22.68
C PRO A 476 -12.16 -2.10 -21.44
N GLN A 477 -12.30 -3.30 -20.90
CA GLN A 477 -13.10 -3.55 -19.69
C GLN A 477 -12.53 -2.83 -18.47
N ALA A 478 -11.21 -2.92 -18.29
CA ALA A 478 -10.51 -2.21 -17.21
C ALA A 478 -10.63 -0.69 -17.34
N THR A 479 -10.51 -0.18 -18.56
CA THR A 479 -10.61 1.24 -18.84
C THR A 479 -12.02 1.76 -18.52
N ILE A 480 -13.06 1.09 -18.97
CA ILE A 480 -14.45 1.49 -18.71
C ILE A 480 -14.73 1.43 -17.20
N ALA A 481 -14.42 0.31 -16.55
CA ALA A 481 -14.66 0.14 -15.12
C ALA A 481 -13.84 1.13 -14.28
N GLY A 482 -12.56 1.30 -14.59
CA GLY A 482 -11.67 2.23 -13.88
C GLY A 482 -12.08 3.69 -14.04
N ILE A 483 -12.49 4.11 -15.23
CA ILE A 483 -12.99 5.47 -15.47
C ILE A 483 -14.31 5.70 -14.70
N ILE A 484 -15.26 4.76 -14.79
CA ILE A 484 -16.53 4.87 -14.06
C ILE A 484 -16.29 4.97 -12.56
N PHE A 485 -15.47 4.07 -12.00
CA PHE A 485 -15.14 4.08 -10.58
C PHE A 485 -14.45 5.38 -10.15
N THR A 486 -13.47 5.83 -10.94
CA THR A 486 -12.70 7.06 -10.66
C THR A 486 -13.61 8.28 -10.68
N ILE A 487 -14.50 8.41 -11.67
CA ILE A 487 -15.47 9.52 -11.77
C ILE A 487 -16.46 9.47 -10.59
N LEU A 488 -16.97 8.28 -10.26
CA LEU A 488 -17.89 8.10 -9.15
C LEU A 488 -17.26 8.55 -7.83
N LEU A 489 -16.07 8.05 -7.51
CA LEU A 489 -15.39 8.38 -6.27
C LEU A 489 -14.92 9.84 -6.22
N PHE A 490 -14.44 10.37 -7.35
CA PHE A 490 -14.11 11.78 -7.50
C PHE A 490 -15.33 12.68 -7.24
N THR A 491 -16.50 12.31 -7.79
CA THR A 491 -17.75 13.03 -7.54
C THR A 491 -18.15 13.00 -6.07
N VAL A 492 -17.98 11.84 -5.41
CA VAL A 492 -18.21 11.72 -3.97
C VAL A 492 -17.29 12.68 -3.19
N PHE A 493 -16.03 12.75 -3.56
CA PHE A 493 -15.07 13.67 -2.92
C PHE A 493 -15.44 15.15 -3.15
N GLU A 494 -15.80 15.54 -4.37
CA GLU A 494 -16.21 16.92 -4.69
C GLU A 494 -17.47 17.32 -3.93
N VAL A 495 -18.50 16.47 -3.94
CA VAL A 495 -19.77 16.75 -3.23
C VAL A 495 -19.52 16.81 -1.71
N SER A 496 -18.70 15.90 -1.19
CA SER A 496 -18.36 15.87 0.23
C SER A 496 -17.59 17.13 0.65
N GLU A 497 -16.55 17.52 -0.08
CA GLU A 497 -15.77 18.71 0.18
C GLU A 497 -16.62 20.00 0.06
N HIS A 498 -17.48 20.08 -0.97
CA HIS A 498 -18.39 21.21 -1.12
C HIS A 498 -19.33 21.35 0.09
N ARG A 499 -19.92 20.26 0.55
CA ARG A 499 -20.76 20.24 1.76
C ARG A 499 -19.99 20.68 3.00
N MET A 500 -18.75 20.19 3.17
CA MET A 500 -17.90 20.59 4.29
C MET A 500 -17.59 22.09 4.26
N ARG A 501 -17.23 22.64 3.10
CA ARG A 501 -16.96 24.09 2.95
C ARG A 501 -18.19 24.96 3.26
N VAL A 502 -19.37 24.55 2.83
CA VAL A 502 -20.62 25.28 3.11
C VAL A 502 -20.95 25.27 4.62
N HIS A 503 -20.71 24.14 5.30
CA HIS A 503 -20.92 24.04 6.76
C HIS A 503 -19.81 24.75 7.56
N ALA A 504 -18.57 24.71 7.08
CA ALA A 504 -17.43 25.37 7.72
C ALA A 504 -17.47 26.90 7.60
N ALA A 505 -18.16 27.45 6.60
CA ALA A 505 -18.39 28.91 6.51
C ALA A 505 -19.20 29.47 7.70
N GLY A 506 -19.82 28.62 8.51
CA GLY A 506 -20.50 28.94 9.76
C GLY A 506 -19.74 28.67 11.06
N ALA A 507 -18.58 27.99 11.01
CA ALA A 507 -17.77 27.69 12.18
C ALA A 507 -16.28 27.86 11.83
N ALA A 508 -15.58 28.71 12.56
CA ALA A 508 -14.17 28.99 12.34
C ALA A 508 -13.31 27.74 12.65
N HIS A 509 -13.03 26.92 11.62
CA HIS A 509 -12.08 25.81 11.70
C HIS A 509 -10.62 26.26 11.47
N VAL A 510 -10.24 27.43 11.97
CA VAL A 510 -8.85 27.94 11.85
C VAL A 510 -7.87 27.18 12.78
N GLU A 511 -8.37 26.37 13.72
CA GLU A 511 -7.54 25.77 14.76
C GLU A 511 -6.88 24.44 14.37
N LEU A 512 -7.42 23.67 13.42
CA LEU A 512 -6.91 22.34 13.08
C LEU A 512 -5.62 22.35 12.22
N ASP A 513 -5.38 23.42 11.47
CA ASP A 513 -4.14 23.58 10.69
C ASP A 513 -2.93 24.03 11.55
N GLN A 514 -3.15 24.44 12.80
CA GLN A 514 -2.08 24.86 13.71
C GLN A 514 -1.32 23.70 14.33
N PHE A 515 -1.86 22.48 14.29
CA PHE A 515 -1.18 21.29 14.77
C PHE A 515 -0.28 20.67 13.69
N ASN A 516 0.67 21.42 13.18
CA ASN A 516 1.86 20.83 12.58
C ASN A 516 2.61 20.11 13.71
N LEU A 517 2.39 18.80 13.81
CA LEU A 517 3.16 17.92 14.68
C LEU A 517 4.64 18.02 14.26
N ALA A 518 5.38 18.91 14.91
CA ALA A 518 6.82 18.92 14.83
C ALA A 518 7.28 17.60 15.48
N GLN A 519 7.66 16.62 14.66
CA GLN A 519 8.30 15.40 15.14
C GLN A 519 9.74 15.75 15.51
N GLU A 520 9.96 16.22 16.72
CA GLU A 520 11.30 16.28 17.29
C GLU A 520 11.63 14.91 17.86
N ALA A 521 12.73 14.33 17.40
CA ALA A 521 13.22 13.03 17.85
C ALA A 521 13.73 13.08 19.31
N GLU A 522 14.10 14.27 19.80
CA GLU A 522 14.56 14.53 21.15
C GLU A 522 13.99 15.85 21.66
N LEU A 523 13.38 15.80 22.86
CA LEU A 523 12.98 17.00 23.58
C LEU A 523 14.21 17.60 24.27
N THR A 524 14.65 18.72 23.78
CA THR A 524 15.70 19.51 24.45
C THR A 524 15.08 20.72 25.17
N PRO A 525 15.69 21.23 26.24
CA PRO A 525 15.21 22.46 26.90
C PRO A 525 15.06 23.65 25.94
N THR A 526 15.87 23.70 24.89
CA THR A 526 15.83 24.72 23.85
C THR A 526 14.66 24.53 22.88
N SER A 527 14.27 23.30 22.55
CA SER A 527 13.12 23.04 21.68
C SER A 527 11.78 23.36 22.36
N VAL A 528 11.72 23.19 23.68
CA VAL A 528 10.56 23.55 24.50
C VAL A 528 10.57 25.04 24.88
N GLY A 529 11.71 25.73 24.72
CA GLY A 529 11.87 27.14 25.04
C GLY A 529 11.81 27.42 26.53
N VAL A 530 12.29 26.50 27.35
CA VAL A 530 12.21 26.51 28.82
C VAL A 530 13.51 27.03 29.42
N ALA A 531 13.39 27.92 30.38
CA ALA A 531 14.56 28.46 31.12
C ALA A 531 15.14 27.41 32.06
N PRO A 532 16.49 27.40 32.28
CA PRO A 532 17.12 26.55 33.28
C PRO A 532 16.54 26.82 34.68
N GLY A 533 16.15 25.78 35.40
CA GLY A 533 15.54 25.89 36.73
C GLY A 533 14.01 25.80 36.75
N SER A 534 13.36 25.64 35.60
CA SER A 534 11.92 25.38 35.50
C SER A 534 11.54 24.07 36.19
N ILE A 535 10.32 24.01 36.71
CA ILE A 535 9.80 22.84 37.43
C ILE A 535 9.00 21.98 36.47
N LEU A 536 9.45 20.72 36.21
CA LEU A 536 8.72 19.74 35.43
C LEU A 536 7.69 19.03 36.32
N VAL A 537 6.40 19.09 35.91
CA VAL A 537 5.31 18.46 36.63
C VAL A 537 4.63 17.42 35.73
N PRO A 538 4.82 16.11 35.96
CA PRO A 538 4.13 15.09 35.20
C PRO A 538 2.67 14.96 35.68
N VAL A 539 1.71 15.09 34.75
CA VAL A 539 0.28 14.94 35.01
C VAL A 539 -0.24 13.72 34.25
N SER A 540 -0.71 12.70 34.95
CA SER A 540 -1.27 11.49 34.33
C SER A 540 -2.79 11.59 34.11
N THR A 541 -3.50 12.23 35.01
CA THR A 541 -4.95 12.44 34.96
C THR A 541 -5.33 13.76 35.60
N TYR A 542 -6.40 14.39 35.11
CA TYR A 542 -6.92 15.65 35.65
C TYR A 542 -7.55 15.52 37.05
N TYR A 543 -7.75 14.31 37.55
CA TYR A 543 -8.23 14.08 38.92
C TYR A 543 -7.11 14.05 39.99
N ALA A 544 -5.85 14.02 39.60
CA ALA A 544 -4.70 13.89 40.51
C ALA A 544 -3.72 15.04 40.33
N LEU A 545 -4.10 16.25 40.77
CA LEU A 545 -3.35 17.48 40.53
C LEU A 545 -2.59 18.03 41.76
N TYR A 546 -2.49 17.27 42.85
CA TYR A 546 -1.83 17.73 44.09
C TYR A 546 -0.39 18.18 43.88
N HIS A 547 0.36 17.50 43.01
CA HIS A 547 1.73 17.84 42.69
C HIS A 547 1.84 19.09 41.83
N LEU A 548 0.86 19.35 40.95
CA LEU A 548 0.77 20.59 40.18
C LEU A 548 0.45 21.77 41.11
N GLU A 549 -0.49 21.60 42.04
CA GLU A 549 -0.80 22.61 43.04
C GLU A 549 0.41 22.94 43.94
N ALA A 550 1.15 21.92 44.37
CA ALA A 550 2.37 22.09 45.13
C ALA A 550 3.47 22.83 44.33
N ALA A 551 3.58 22.56 43.04
CA ALA A 551 4.49 23.26 42.13
C ALA A 551 4.07 24.73 41.96
N LEU A 552 2.79 25.00 41.75
CA LEU A 552 2.24 26.36 41.63
C LEU A 552 2.47 27.19 42.90
N ARG A 553 2.33 26.60 44.10
CA ARG A 553 2.65 27.28 45.36
C ARG A 553 4.14 27.61 45.48
N ARG A 554 5.04 26.73 44.97
CA ARG A 554 6.49 26.97 44.97
C ARG A 554 6.92 28.05 43.98
N VAL A 555 6.27 28.13 42.82
CA VAL A 555 6.60 29.12 41.79
C VAL A 555 6.17 30.52 42.21
N ARG A 556 5.05 30.66 42.94
CA ARG A 556 4.63 31.96 43.51
C ARG A 556 5.68 32.57 44.48
N GLN A 557 6.59 31.76 44.97
CA GLN A 557 7.69 32.20 45.87
C GLN A 557 9.03 32.41 45.15
N LYS A 558 9.18 31.90 43.92
CA LYS A 558 10.40 32.02 43.09
C LYS A 558 9.96 32.24 41.65
N GLU A 559 10.61 33.15 40.94
CA GLU A 559 10.36 33.39 39.51
C GLU A 559 10.77 32.20 38.64
N ALA A 560 10.16 31.04 38.82
CA ALA A 560 10.44 29.83 38.05
C ALA A 560 9.24 29.51 37.16
N GLU A 561 9.47 28.95 35.98
CA GLU A 561 8.44 28.50 35.06
C GLU A 561 8.01 27.07 35.41
N ILE A 562 6.77 26.71 35.11
CA ILE A 562 6.25 25.34 35.24
C ILE A 562 6.07 24.77 33.86
N VAL A 563 6.59 23.57 33.65
CA VAL A 563 6.38 22.75 32.47
C VAL A 563 5.51 21.56 32.85
N VAL A 564 4.30 21.50 32.30
CA VAL A 564 3.41 20.37 32.54
C VAL A 564 3.69 19.30 31.47
N LEU A 565 4.08 18.11 31.92
CA LEU A 565 4.28 16.94 31.07
C LEU A 565 3.07 16.00 31.21
N HIS A 566 2.32 15.83 30.13
CA HIS A 566 1.28 14.82 30.06
C HIS A 566 1.69 13.70 29.09
N VAL A 567 1.73 12.48 29.57
CA VAL A 567 2.05 11.29 28.76
C VAL A 567 0.76 10.48 28.57
N ARG A 568 0.29 10.42 27.35
CA ARG A 568 -0.85 9.58 26.97
C ARG A 568 -0.36 8.39 26.15
N MET A 569 -0.67 7.18 26.63
CA MET A 569 -0.45 5.99 25.81
C MET A 569 -1.58 5.86 24.79
N LEU A 570 -1.25 6.07 23.53
CA LEU A 570 -2.20 5.92 22.44
C LEU A 570 -2.23 4.45 22.00
N ARG A 571 -3.42 3.88 21.89
CA ARG A 571 -3.58 2.59 21.24
C ARG A 571 -3.46 2.80 19.73
N ARG A 572 -2.66 1.97 19.09
CA ARG A 572 -2.50 1.98 17.64
C ARG A 572 -3.81 1.52 17.00
N ALA A 573 -4.38 2.32 16.11
CA ALA A 573 -5.50 1.90 15.28
C ALA A 573 -5.05 0.81 14.29
N ALA A 574 -5.99 0.02 13.78
CA ALA A 574 -5.70 -1.02 12.78
C ALA A 574 -5.11 -0.46 11.48
N SER A 575 -5.37 0.81 11.19
CA SER A 575 -4.76 1.57 10.07
C SER A 575 -3.26 1.87 10.25
N GLY A 576 -2.66 1.51 11.39
CA GLY A 576 -1.30 1.92 11.72
C GLY A 576 -1.18 3.40 12.12
N GLU A 577 -2.25 4.16 12.12
CA GLU A 577 -2.31 5.56 12.53
C GLU A 577 -2.77 5.67 13.98
N TYR A 578 -2.21 6.67 14.70
CA TYR A 578 -2.72 7.02 16.01
C TYR A 578 -3.95 7.90 15.81
N ASP A 579 -5.06 7.52 16.44
CA ASP A 579 -6.24 8.36 16.51
C ASP A 579 -5.96 9.52 17.49
N LEU A 580 -5.37 10.56 16.92
CA LEU A 580 -5.19 11.84 17.58
C LEU A 580 -6.41 12.68 17.22
N ALA A 581 -7.50 12.54 17.98
CA ALA A 581 -8.51 13.58 18.01
C ALA A 581 -7.93 14.74 18.85
N PRO A 582 -7.46 15.83 18.24
CA PRO A 582 -6.81 16.94 18.96
C PRO A 582 -7.72 17.50 20.05
N ASP A 583 -9.01 17.61 19.75
CA ASP A 583 -10.04 18.18 20.61
C ASP A 583 -10.23 17.39 21.92
N GLN A 584 -10.01 16.08 21.89
CA GLN A 584 -10.11 15.23 23.10
C GLN A 584 -8.78 15.11 23.86
N LEU A 585 -7.64 15.42 23.21
CA LEU A 585 -6.32 15.29 23.83
C LEU A 585 -6.03 16.46 24.79
N PHE A 586 -6.44 17.65 24.43
CA PHE A 586 -5.99 18.89 25.06
C PHE A 586 -7.10 19.72 25.69
N SER A 587 -8.35 19.58 25.25
CA SER A 587 -9.46 20.38 25.75
C SER A 587 -9.62 20.37 27.29
N THR A 588 -9.28 19.25 27.91
CA THR A 588 -9.34 19.11 29.36
C THR A 588 -8.09 19.62 30.07
N ILE A 589 -6.96 19.72 29.39
CA ILE A 589 -5.68 20.21 29.95
C ILE A 589 -5.57 21.73 29.73
N GLU A 590 -6.11 22.26 28.64
CA GLU A 590 -6.19 23.72 28.41
C GLU A 590 -7.14 24.44 29.36
N GLN A 591 -8.14 23.73 29.87
CA GLN A 591 -9.08 24.27 30.87
C GLN A 591 -8.52 24.28 32.31
N LEU A 592 -7.40 23.62 32.54
CA LEU A 592 -6.67 23.58 33.81
C LEU A 592 -5.56 24.62 33.84
#